data_42f30d1ad45a557b1079b4fd1b3f7040
#
_entry.id   42f30d1ad45a557b1079b4fd1b3f7040
#
_cell.length_a   1.000
_cell.length_b   1.000
_cell.length_c   1.000
_cell.angle_alpha   90.00
_cell.angle_beta   90.00
_cell.angle_gamma   90.00
#
_symmetry.space_group_name_H-M   'P 1'
#
loop_
_entity.id
_entity.type
_entity.pdbx_description
1 polymer ?
#
loop_
_entity_poly.entity_id
_entity_poly.type
_entity_poly.pdbx_seq_one_letter_code
_entity_poly.pdbx_strand_id
1 'polypeptide(L)'
;GANHAGTACIKTMLTNYGANNEIVVFDQNSNISFLGCGMALWIGEQISGPEGLFYSSKKELEELGATIYMNSPVESVDYDNKVVTAIVDGQTHEEHYDKLIFATGSQPIIPKIKGVHMDPDSLEFKAALENVQFVKLYQNAEDVINKLHHENISRVAVVGAGYIGVELAEAFQRNGKEVTLIDVAETCLAGYYDADFSAAMAKNLEDHGIRLAFGEAVKEIAG
;
A
#
# COMPACT_ATOMS: atom_id res chain seq x y z
N GLY A 1 4.12 13.95 1.85
CA GLY A 1 4.20 12.62 1.22
C GLY A 1 4.93 12.64 -0.11
N ALA A 2 5.73 11.62 -0.40
CA ALA A 2 6.61 11.52 -1.58
C ALA A 2 6.35 10.25 -2.42
N ASN A 3 5.13 9.76 -2.45
CA ASN A 3 4.75 8.73 -3.41
C ASN A 3 4.20 9.39 -4.70
N HIS A 4 3.25 8.82 -5.41
CA HIS A 4 2.85 9.26 -6.76
C HIS A 4 2.60 10.77 -6.88
N ALA A 5 1.65 11.31 -6.13
CA ALA A 5 1.29 12.72 -6.21
C ALA A 5 2.43 13.63 -5.74
N GLY A 6 3.09 13.28 -4.62
CA GLY A 6 4.20 14.06 -4.08
C GLY A 6 5.39 14.10 -5.00
N THR A 7 5.86 12.94 -5.49
CA THR A 7 6.99 12.85 -6.43
C THR A 7 6.72 13.62 -7.72
N ALA A 8 5.51 13.50 -8.29
CA ALA A 8 5.12 14.25 -9.47
C ALA A 8 5.13 15.76 -9.21
N CYS A 9 4.62 16.19 -8.07
CA CYS A 9 4.61 17.60 -7.66
C CYS A 9 6.05 18.13 -7.49
N ILE A 10 6.90 17.43 -6.73
CA ILE A 10 8.29 17.82 -6.48
C ILE A 10 9.04 17.97 -7.80
N LYS A 11 9.03 16.95 -8.66
CA LYS A 11 9.70 16.98 -9.96
C LYS A 11 9.19 18.14 -10.83
N THR A 12 7.87 18.32 -10.92
CA THR A 12 7.29 19.39 -11.73
C THR A 12 7.69 20.78 -11.21
N MET A 13 7.60 21.00 -9.91
CA MET A 13 7.93 22.28 -9.29
C MET A 13 9.41 22.62 -9.45
N LEU A 14 10.30 21.69 -9.16
CA LEU A 14 11.74 21.94 -9.22
C LEU A 14 12.25 22.05 -10.66
N THR A 15 11.74 21.25 -11.58
CA THR A 15 12.17 21.31 -12.99
C THR A 15 11.70 22.58 -13.68
N ASN A 16 10.47 23.02 -13.44
CA ASN A 16 9.89 24.13 -14.18
C ASN A 16 9.93 25.46 -13.42
N TYR A 17 10.00 25.43 -12.08
CA TYR A 17 9.85 26.61 -11.23
C TYR A 17 10.87 26.68 -10.08
N GLY A 18 11.91 25.82 -10.07
CA GLY A 18 12.85 25.63 -8.96
C GLY A 18 13.59 26.89 -8.53
N ALA A 19 13.89 27.81 -9.48
CA ALA A 19 14.62 29.04 -9.17
C ALA A 19 13.93 29.96 -8.15
N ASN A 20 12.62 29.79 -7.94
CA ASN A 20 11.80 30.66 -7.08
C ASN A 20 11.07 29.89 -5.97
N ASN A 21 11.36 28.59 -5.80
CA ASN A 21 10.65 27.77 -4.84
C ASN A 21 11.64 26.87 -4.06
N GLU A 22 11.51 26.90 -2.76
CA GLU A 22 12.08 25.92 -1.85
C GLU A 22 11.03 24.84 -1.59
N ILE A 23 11.42 23.58 -1.70
CA ILE A 23 10.51 22.43 -1.51
C ILE A 23 11.00 21.61 -0.33
N VAL A 24 10.21 21.60 0.74
CA VAL A 24 10.40 20.74 1.91
C VAL A 24 9.35 19.66 1.93
N VAL A 25 9.76 18.42 2.15
CA VAL A 25 8.89 17.23 2.07
C VAL A 25 9.04 16.40 3.34
N PHE A 26 7.91 16.07 3.95
CA PHE A 26 7.82 15.09 5.03
C PHE A 26 7.13 13.84 4.52
N ASP A 27 7.73 12.67 4.73
CA ASP A 27 7.10 11.37 4.48
C ASP A 27 7.28 10.46 5.70
N GLN A 28 6.19 9.83 6.13
CA GLN A 28 6.24 8.93 7.28
C GLN A 28 6.90 7.58 6.95
N ASN A 29 6.99 7.21 5.66
CA ASN A 29 7.56 5.95 5.21
C ASN A 29 9.09 6.03 5.08
N SER A 30 9.73 4.86 5.03
CA SER A 30 11.17 4.73 4.77
C SER A 30 11.52 4.78 3.28
N ASN A 31 10.52 4.73 2.39
CA ASN A 31 10.68 4.72 0.94
C ASN A 31 9.76 5.74 0.27
N ILE A 32 10.13 6.14 -0.95
CA ILE A 32 9.33 7.01 -1.82
C ILE A 32 9.11 6.35 -3.18
N SER A 33 8.19 6.88 -3.97
CA SER A 33 7.96 6.50 -5.37
C SER A 33 7.63 5.01 -5.60
N PHE A 34 7.07 4.33 -4.63
CA PHE A 34 6.75 2.91 -4.72
C PHE A 34 5.53 2.65 -5.60
N LEU A 35 5.69 1.75 -6.58
CA LEU A 35 4.63 1.27 -7.46
C LEU A 35 3.85 0.13 -6.78
N GLY A 36 2.87 0.48 -5.97
CA GLY A 36 2.05 -0.50 -5.25
C GLY A 36 1.31 -1.48 -6.18
N CYS A 37 1.06 -1.11 -7.43
CA CYS A 37 0.48 -2.01 -8.44
C CYS A 37 1.40 -3.19 -8.81
N GLY A 38 2.69 -3.13 -8.52
CA GLY A 38 3.64 -4.22 -8.75
C GLY A 38 3.82 -5.17 -7.57
N MET A 39 3.17 -4.93 -6.43
CA MET A 39 3.33 -5.77 -5.25
C MET A 39 2.99 -7.24 -5.50
N ALA A 40 1.90 -7.50 -6.21
CA ALA A 40 1.48 -8.87 -6.51
C ALA A 40 2.49 -9.60 -7.40
N LEU A 41 3.14 -8.89 -8.33
CA LEU A 41 4.21 -9.46 -9.16
C LEU A 41 5.43 -9.85 -8.32
N TRP A 42 5.77 -9.03 -7.32
CA TRP A 42 6.87 -9.33 -6.41
C TRP A 42 6.52 -10.46 -5.44
N ILE A 43 5.36 -10.42 -4.80
CA ILE A 43 4.86 -11.50 -3.92
C ILE A 43 4.76 -12.83 -4.69
N GLY A 44 4.30 -12.79 -5.93
CA GLY A 44 4.16 -13.98 -6.80
C GLY A 44 5.44 -14.41 -7.51
N GLU A 45 6.61 -13.85 -7.13
CA GLU A 45 7.93 -14.18 -7.68
C GLU A 45 8.03 -14.02 -9.23
N GLN A 46 7.21 -13.13 -9.81
CA GLN A 46 7.27 -12.81 -11.24
C GLN A 46 8.36 -11.78 -11.55
N ILE A 47 8.84 -11.08 -10.53
CA ILE A 47 10.02 -10.22 -10.56
C ILE A 47 10.96 -10.63 -9.42
N SER A 48 12.27 -10.51 -9.63
CA SER A 48 13.30 -11.00 -8.71
C SER A 48 13.46 -10.18 -7.44
N GLY A 49 12.95 -8.94 -7.43
CA GLY A 49 13.06 -8.03 -6.29
C GLY A 49 12.26 -6.76 -6.51
N PRO A 50 12.24 -5.88 -5.52
CA PRO A 50 11.43 -4.67 -5.54
C PRO A 50 12.07 -3.50 -6.31
N GLU A 51 13.32 -3.62 -6.76
CA GLU A 51 14.09 -2.49 -7.29
C GLU A 51 13.39 -1.80 -8.47
N GLY A 52 12.74 -2.60 -9.35
CA GLY A 52 11.97 -2.11 -10.49
C GLY A 52 10.65 -1.44 -10.11
N LEU A 53 10.25 -1.51 -8.84
CA LEU A 53 9.01 -0.91 -8.33
C LEU A 53 9.21 0.51 -7.78
N PHE A 54 10.42 1.05 -7.86
CA PHE A 54 10.72 2.44 -7.48
C PHE A 54 11.09 3.26 -8.72
N TYR A 55 10.32 4.29 -9.02
CA TYR A 55 10.54 5.13 -10.21
C TYR A 55 11.26 6.45 -9.89
N SER A 56 11.63 6.68 -8.63
CA SER A 56 12.46 7.78 -8.16
C SER A 56 13.10 7.43 -6.81
N SER A 57 14.03 8.23 -6.35
CA SER A 57 14.70 8.07 -5.07
C SER A 57 14.79 9.39 -4.32
N LYS A 58 15.01 9.33 -2.99
CA LYS A 58 15.32 10.51 -2.17
C LYS A 58 16.48 11.29 -2.78
N LYS A 59 17.58 10.59 -3.12
CA LYS A 59 18.77 11.18 -3.71
C LYS A 59 18.47 11.95 -4.99
N GLU A 60 17.73 11.35 -5.91
CA GLU A 60 17.32 12.01 -7.17
C GLU A 60 16.57 13.31 -6.94
N LEU A 61 15.62 13.31 -5.99
CA LEU A 61 14.82 14.49 -5.69
C LEU A 61 15.62 15.56 -4.95
N GLU A 62 16.56 15.18 -4.09
CA GLU A 62 17.49 16.09 -3.42
C GLU A 62 18.48 16.72 -4.40
N GLU A 63 18.97 15.97 -5.40
CA GLU A 63 19.78 16.51 -6.49
C GLU A 63 19.03 17.54 -7.34
N LEU A 64 17.70 17.47 -7.40
CA LEU A 64 16.85 18.50 -8.02
C LEU A 64 16.66 19.73 -7.12
N GLY A 65 17.03 19.66 -5.83
CA GLY A 65 16.93 20.76 -4.88
C GLY A 65 15.84 20.62 -3.82
N ALA A 66 15.21 19.46 -3.66
CA ALA A 66 14.27 19.21 -2.56
C ALA A 66 14.99 18.96 -1.23
N THR A 67 14.41 19.37 -0.12
CA THR A 67 14.75 18.90 1.22
C THR A 67 13.75 17.83 1.65
N ILE A 68 14.20 16.60 1.94
CA ILE A 68 13.32 15.46 2.20
C ILE A 68 13.60 14.82 3.54
N TYR A 69 12.60 14.82 4.40
CA TYR A 69 12.58 14.12 5.68
C TYR A 69 11.77 12.83 5.55
N MET A 70 12.47 11.69 5.61
CA MET A 70 11.88 10.34 5.63
C MET A 70 11.66 9.88 7.07
N ASN A 71 10.77 8.90 7.27
CA ASN A 71 10.37 8.42 8.59
C ASN A 71 9.90 9.58 9.51
N SER A 72 9.29 10.57 8.90
CA SER A 72 8.95 11.83 9.55
C SER A 72 7.44 12.10 9.45
N PRO A 73 6.65 11.50 10.36
CA PRO A 73 5.21 11.74 10.41
C PRO A 73 4.92 13.19 10.78
N VAL A 74 3.97 13.79 10.05
CA VAL A 74 3.41 15.09 10.39
C VAL A 74 2.32 14.90 11.43
N GLU A 75 2.44 15.58 12.56
CA GLU A 75 1.48 15.49 13.66
C GLU A 75 0.38 16.53 13.57
N SER A 76 0.72 17.75 13.13
CA SER A 76 -0.25 18.82 13.05
C SER A 76 0.09 19.88 12.00
N VAL A 77 -0.93 20.65 11.65
CA VAL A 77 -0.81 21.83 10.79
C VAL A 77 -1.54 22.99 11.44
N ASP A 78 -0.79 24.06 11.70
CA ASP A 78 -1.36 25.36 12.07
C ASP A 78 -1.59 26.18 10.79
N TYR A 79 -2.84 26.31 10.41
CA TYR A 79 -3.21 27.02 9.17
C TYR A 79 -3.12 28.54 9.31
N ASP A 80 -3.29 29.06 10.52
CA ASP A 80 -3.28 30.51 10.77
C ASP A 80 -1.86 31.06 10.75
N ASN A 81 -0.93 30.34 11.38
CA ASN A 81 0.48 30.69 11.41
C ASN A 81 1.28 30.04 10.26
N LYS A 82 0.66 29.17 9.46
CA LYS A 82 1.27 28.43 8.35
C LYS A 82 2.49 27.62 8.79
N VAL A 83 2.31 26.79 9.80
CA VAL A 83 3.35 25.91 10.34
C VAL A 83 2.91 24.46 10.23
N VAL A 84 3.82 23.60 9.76
CA VAL A 84 3.71 22.14 9.84
C VAL A 84 4.59 21.67 10.98
N THR A 85 4.03 20.84 11.87
CA THR A 85 4.80 20.17 12.93
C THR A 85 4.97 18.70 12.60
N ALA A 86 6.20 18.23 12.52
CA ALA A 86 6.56 16.85 12.23
C ALA A 86 7.54 16.29 13.27
N ILE A 87 7.65 14.99 13.34
CA ILE A 87 8.71 14.34 14.12
C ILE A 87 9.83 13.94 13.14
N VAL A 88 11.00 14.53 13.32
CA VAL A 88 12.20 14.24 12.55
C VAL A 88 13.27 13.71 13.48
N ASP A 89 13.79 12.52 13.24
CA ASP A 89 14.79 11.85 14.09
C ASP A 89 14.39 11.81 15.57
N GLY A 90 13.08 11.62 15.84
CA GLY A 90 12.52 11.56 17.19
C GLY A 90 12.37 12.91 17.90
N GLN A 91 12.58 14.00 17.19
CA GLN A 91 12.44 15.36 17.73
C GLN A 91 11.35 16.14 16.98
N THR A 92 10.66 17.03 17.69
CA THR A 92 9.70 17.94 17.07
C THR A 92 10.43 18.93 16.18
N HIS A 93 9.97 19.00 14.93
CA HIS A 93 10.44 19.93 13.91
C HIS A 93 9.27 20.76 13.40
N GLU A 94 9.44 22.07 13.38
CA GLU A 94 8.46 23.01 12.86
C GLU A 94 8.97 23.61 11.54
N GLU A 95 8.13 23.58 10.50
CA GLU A 95 8.44 24.11 9.20
C GLU A 95 7.37 25.12 8.77
N HIS A 96 7.82 26.35 8.43
CA HIS A 96 6.95 27.40 7.92
C HIS A 96 6.73 27.23 6.41
N TYR A 97 5.51 27.52 5.94
CA TYR A 97 5.19 27.39 4.52
C TYR A 97 4.42 28.60 3.96
N ASP A 98 4.66 28.93 2.71
CA ASP A 98 3.79 29.84 1.94
C ASP A 98 2.60 29.09 1.33
N LYS A 99 2.86 27.90 0.80
CA LYS A 99 1.89 26.98 0.20
C LYS A 99 2.10 25.57 0.75
N LEU A 100 1.03 24.91 1.15
CA LEU A 100 1.04 23.54 1.65
C LEU A 100 0.35 22.62 0.64
N ILE A 101 0.97 21.49 0.38
CA ILE A 101 0.44 20.44 -0.51
C ILE A 101 0.25 19.16 0.27
N PHE A 102 -0.97 18.66 0.33
CA PHE A 102 -1.29 17.36 0.87
C PHE A 102 -1.17 16.29 -0.21
N ALA A 103 -0.16 15.45 -0.10
CA ALA A 103 0.06 14.27 -0.94
C ALA A 103 0.11 13.00 -0.07
N THR A 104 -0.76 12.94 0.93
CA THR A 104 -0.77 11.94 2.02
C THR A 104 -1.30 10.58 1.60
N GLY A 105 -1.79 10.46 0.35
CA GLY A 105 -2.27 9.21 -0.20
C GLY A 105 -3.57 8.73 0.45
N SER A 106 -3.66 7.43 0.66
CA SER A 106 -4.83 6.76 1.26
C SER A 106 -4.39 5.62 2.15
N GLN A 107 -5.22 5.26 3.10
CA GLN A 107 -5.04 4.09 3.95
C GLN A 107 -6.09 3.01 3.62
N PRO A 108 -5.83 1.74 3.98
CA PRO A 108 -6.81 0.68 3.81
C PRO A 108 -8.10 0.98 4.56
N ILE A 109 -9.22 0.64 3.96
CA ILE A 109 -10.50 0.61 4.67
C ILE A 109 -10.52 -0.66 5.51
N ILE A 110 -10.61 -0.51 6.83
CA ILE A 110 -10.70 -1.65 7.73
C ILE A 110 -12.14 -2.14 7.75
N PRO A 111 -12.41 -3.36 7.28
CA PRO A 111 -13.76 -3.89 7.26
C PRO A 111 -14.27 -4.13 8.68
N LYS A 112 -15.58 -4.01 8.87
CA LYS A 112 -16.26 -4.27 10.16
C LYS A 112 -16.39 -5.77 10.41
N ILE A 113 -15.27 -6.46 10.49
CA ILE A 113 -15.15 -7.88 10.79
C ILE A 113 -14.65 -8.00 12.23
N LYS A 114 -15.33 -8.79 13.06
CA LYS A 114 -14.92 -9.00 14.45
C LYS A 114 -13.50 -9.62 14.49
N GLY A 115 -12.61 -9.06 15.31
CA GLY A 115 -11.21 -9.43 15.39
C GLY A 115 -10.29 -8.68 14.41
N VAL A 116 -10.83 -7.97 13.41
CA VAL A 116 -10.01 -7.22 12.45
C VAL A 116 -9.94 -5.75 12.84
N HIS A 117 -8.76 -5.32 13.22
CA HIS A 117 -8.43 -3.91 13.49
C HIS A 117 -6.95 -3.65 13.21
N MET A 118 -6.63 -2.41 12.92
CA MET A 118 -5.23 -2.01 12.80
C MET A 118 -4.57 -1.94 14.18
N ASP A 119 -3.29 -2.25 14.22
CA ASP A 119 -2.44 -1.89 15.32
C ASP A 119 -2.35 -0.35 15.40
N PRO A 120 -2.83 0.28 16.48
CA PRO A 120 -2.86 1.75 16.59
C PRO A 120 -1.46 2.39 16.60
N ASP A 121 -0.43 1.62 16.96
CA ASP A 121 0.94 2.09 17.04
C ASP A 121 1.72 1.90 15.73
N SER A 122 1.07 1.30 14.71
CA SER A 122 1.71 1.01 13.42
C SER A 122 1.45 2.10 12.38
N LEU A 123 2.52 2.75 11.92
CA LEU A 123 2.49 3.64 10.75
C LEU A 123 2.42 2.88 9.41
N GLU A 124 2.65 1.56 9.43
CA GLU A 124 2.72 0.69 8.26
C GLU A 124 1.41 -0.07 8.00
N PHE A 125 0.32 0.32 8.64
CA PHE A 125 -0.99 -0.35 8.52
C PHE A 125 -0.94 -1.85 8.88
N LYS A 126 -0.23 -2.22 9.93
CA LYS A 126 -0.22 -3.60 10.43
C LYS A 126 -1.55 -3.93 11.11
N ALA A 127 -1.98 -5.19 10.96
CA ALA A 127 -3.10 -5.68 11.73
C ALA A 127 -2.67 -6.05 13.15
N ALA A 128 -3.58 -5.91 14.12
CA ALA A 128 -3.31 -6.29 15.49
C ALA A 128 -3.24 -7.83 15.69
N LEU A 129 -3.89 -8.61 14.81
CA LEU A 129 -3.76 -10.07 14.78
C LEU A 129 -2.62 -10.47 13.84
N GLU A 130 -1.71 -11.34 14.28
CA GLU A 130 -0.56 -11.81 13.50
C GLU A 130 -0.94 -12.56 12.23
N ASN A 131 -2.08 -13.27 12.25
CA ASN A 131 -2.61 -14.02 11.12
C ASN A 131 -3.44 -13.16 10.14
N VAL A 132 -3.54 -11.85 10.37
CA VAL A 132 -4.20 -10.90 9.47
C VAL A 132 -3.15 -9.99 8.85
N GLN A 133 -3.25 -9.75 7.54
CA GLN A 133 -2.35 -8.90 6.81
C GLN A 133 -3.12 -7.91 5.93
N PHE A 134 -2.82 -6.62 6.07
CA PHE A 134 -3.21 -5.62 5.10
C PHE A 134 -2.08 -5.46 4.07
N VAL A 135 -2.44 -5.21 2.81
CA VAL A 135 -1.47 -5.07 1.73
C VAL A 135 -1.67 -3.72 1.05
N LYS A 136 -0.80 -2.76 1.36
CA LYS A 136 -0.87 -1.39 0.86
C LYS A 136 0.50 -0.77 0.59
N LEU A 137 1.44 -0.95 1.50
CA LEU A 137 2.77 -0.34 1.46
C LEU A 137 3.82 -1.37 1.02
N TYR A 138 5.00 -0.86 0.66
CA TYR A 138 6.19 -1.68 0.41
C TYR A 138 6.46 -2.64 1.57
N GLN A 139 6.45 -2.13 2.80
CA GLN A 139 6.69 -2.91 4.02
C GLN A 139 5.67 -4.05 4.20
N ASN A 140 4.41 -3.83 3.80
CA ASN A 140 3.42 -4.90 3.85
C ASN A 140 3.74 -6.03 2.87
N ALA A 141 4.26 -5.72 1.69
CA ALA A 141 4.69 -6.74 0.73
C ALA A 141 5.90 -7.52 1.25
N GLU A 142 6.89 -6.85 1.88
CA GLU A 142 8.02 -7.52 2.54
C GLU A 142 7.54 -8.46 3.65
N ASP A 143 6.63 -8.01 4.52
CA ASP A 143 6.05 -8.84 5.59
C ASP A 143 5.36 -10.09 5.02
N VAL A 144 4.57 -9.92 3.93
CA VAL A 144 3.92 -11.04 3.26
C VAL A 144 4.94 -12.05 2.72
N ILE A 145 5.96 -11.58 2.01
CA ILE A 145 7.01 -12.44 1.44
C ILE A 145 7.74 -13.18 2.55
N ASN A 146 8.13 -12.49 3.62
CA ASN A 146 8.79 -13.09 4.76
C ASN A 146 7.92 -14.19 5.41
N LYS A 147 6.64 -13.93 5.64
CA LYS A 147 5.69 -14.93 6.17
C LYS A 147 5.57 -16.14 5.25
N LEU A 148 5.45 -15.92 3.93
CA LEU A 148 5.33 -17.01 2.96
C LEU A 148 6.55 -17.93 2.94
N HIS A 149 7.76 -17.38 3.15
CA HIS A 149 9.01 -18.13 3.06
C HIS A 149 9.47 -18.73 4.40
N HIS A 150 9.14 -18.10 5.52
CA HIS A 150 9.68 -18.46 6.83
C HIS A 150 8.67 -19.06 7.81
N GLU A 151 7.38 -18.98 7.50
CA GLU A 151 6.33 -19.54 8.33
C GLU A 151 5.67 -20.75 7.64
N ASN A 152 5.16 -21.70 8.44
CA ASN A 152 4.43 -22.87 7.93
C ASN A 152 3.00 -22.51 7.47
N ILE A 153 2.89 -21.53 6.59
CA ILE A 153 1.62 -21.12 6.01
C ILE A 153 1.33 -22.00 4.81
N SER A 154 0.28 -22.79 4.89
CA SER A 154 -0.20 -23.63 3.78
C SER A 154 -1.48 -23.08 3.14
N ARG A 155 -2.28 -22.34 3.89
CA ARG A 155 -3.59 -21.83 3.46
C ARG A 155 -3.68 -20.33 3.65
N VAL A 156 -4.22 -19.64 2.63
CA VAL A 156 -4.42 -18.19 2.65
C VAL A 156 -5.87 -17.88 2.26
N ALA A 157 -6.54 -17.07 3.04
CA ALA A 157 -7.82 -16.47 2.68
C ALA A 157 -7.58 -15.01 2.24
N VAL A 158 -8.03 -14.66 1.04
CA VAL A 158 -8.01 -13.30 0.52
C VAL A 158 -9.43 -12.75 0.60
N VAL A 159 -9.63 -11.66 1.31
CA VAL A 159 -10.94 -11.02 1.51
C VAL A 159 -11.03 -9.76 0.64
N GLY A 160 -11.93 -9.82 -0.33
CA GLY A 160 -12.12 -8.81 -1.37
C GLY A 160 -11.63 -9.30 -2.73
N ALA A 161 -12.53 -9.43 -3.70
CA ALA A 161 -12.25 -9.92 -5.05
C ALA A 161 -12.23 -8.79 -6.11
N GLY A 162 -11.75 -7.60 -5.71
CA GLY A 162 -11.35 -6.55 -6.65
C GLY A 162 -9.99 -6.84 -7.28
N TYR A 163 -9.40 -5.88 -7.99
CA TYR A 163 -8.09 -6.05 -8.66
C TYR A 163 -7.02 -6.59 -7.72
N ILE A 164 -6.80 -5.92 -6.60
CA ILE A 164 -5.75 -6.29 -5.63
C ILE A 164 -5.97 -7.72 -5.12
N GLY A 165 -7.20 -8.07 -4.77
CA GLY A 165 -7.50 -9.41 -4.25
C GLY A 165 -7.30 -10.50 -5.26
N VAL A 166 -7.70 -10.31 -6.52
CA VAL A 166 -7.49 -11.25 -7.61
C VAL A 166 -6.00 -11.46 -7.88
N GLU A 167 -5.23 -10.37 -7.99
CA GLU A 167 -3.78 -10.42 -8.22
C GLU A 167 -3.03 -11.08 -7.05
N LEU A 168 -3.43 -10.78 -5.80
CA LEU A 168 -2.83 -11.43 -4.62
C LEU A 168 -3.20 -12.91 -4.52
N ALA A 169 -4.44 -13.29 -4.87
CA ALA A 169 -4.86 -14.69 -4.88
C ALA A 169 -4.00 -15.51 -5.87
N GLU A 170 -3.76 -14.98 -7.07
CA GLU A 170 -2.83 -15.57 -8.03
C GLU A 170 -1.41 -15.65 -7.45
N ALA A 171 -0.90 -14.55 -6.87
CA ALA A 171 0.44 -14.51 -6.29
C ALA A 171 0.65 -15.57 -5.21
N PHE A 172 -0.33 -15.77 -4.32
CA PHE A 172 -0.27 -16.81 -3.29
C PHE A 172 -0.37 -18.22 -3.88
N GLN A 173 -1.21 -18.42 -4.88
CA GLN A 173 -1.33 -19.70 -5.58
C GLN A 173 0.01 -20.06 -6.27
N ARG A 174 0.69 -19.12 -6.91
CA ARG A 174 2.02 -19.30 -7.50
C ARG A 174 3.08 -19.71 -6.46
N ASN A 175 2.95 -19.25 -5.22
CA ASN A 175 3.76 -19.68 -4.07
C ASN A 175 3.32 -21.04 -3.49
N GLY A 176 2.45 -21.79 -4.18
CA GLY A 176 2.01 -23.12 -3.78
C GLY A 176 1.07 -23.16 -2.58
N LYS A 177 0.40 -22.04 -2.26
CA LYS A 177 -0.55 -21.98 -1.16
C LYS A 177 -1.94 -22.42 -1.63
N GLU A 178 -2.71 -23.03 -0.73
CA GLU A 178 -4.14 -23.26 -0.91
C GLU A 178 -4.87 -21.93 -0.69
N VAL A 179 -5.43 -21.35 -1.75
CA VAL A 179 -6.03 -20.03 -1.70
C VAL A 179 -7.55 -20.09 -1.76
N THR A 180 -8.21 -19.34 -0.87
CA THR A 180 -9.65 -19.06 -0.95
C THR A 180 -9.84 -17.56 -1.14
N LEU A 181 -10.48 -17.15 -2.23
CA LEU A 181 -10.87 -15.77 -2.51
C LEU A 181 -12.33 -15.55 -2.10
N ILE A 182 -12.56 -14.61 -1.20
CA ILE A 182 -13.86 -14.36 -0.56
C ILE A 182 -14.35 -12.96 -0.91
N ASP A 183 -15.59 -12.81 -1.33
CA ASP A 183 -16.22 -11.51 -1.53
C ASP A 183 -17.73 -11.56 -1.24
N VAL A 184 -18.29 -10.43 -0.79
CA VAL A 184 -19.74 -10.26 -0.62
C VAL A 184 -20.46 -10.14 -1.98
N ALA A 185 -19.77 -9.76 -3.03
CA ALA A 185 -20.29 -9.77 -4.39
C ALA A 185 -20.39 -11.21 -4.92
N GLU A 186 -21.32 -11.43 -5.85
CA GLU A 186 -21.57 -12.74 -6.47
C GLU A 186 -20.48 -13.18 -7.49
N THR A 187 -19.50 -12.31 -7.74
CA THR A 187 -18.39 -12.59 -8.67
C THR A 187 -17.19 -11.70 -8.35
N CYS A 188 -16.01 -12.08 -8.88
CA CYS A 188 -14.84 -11.19 -8.83
C CYS A 188 -14.98 -10.02 -9.80
N LEU A 189 -14.29 -8.92 -9.51
CA LEU A 189 -14.24 -7.71 -10.33
C LEU A 189 -15.62 -7.11 -10.67
N ALA A 190 -16.64 -7.39 -9.88
CA ALA A 190 -18.04 -7.05 -10.11
C ALA A 190 -18.31 -5.55 -10.36
N GLY A 191 -17.48 -4.66 -9.79
CA GLY A 191 -17.58 -3.21 -9.98
C GLY A 191 -16.80 -2.66 -11.17
N TYR A 192 -16.11 -3.50 -11.95
CA TYR A 192 -15.14 -3.07 -12.97
C TYR A 192 -15.48 -3.56 -14.37
N TYR A 193 -16.08 -4.73 -14.50
CA TYR A 193 -16.34 -5.38 -15.80
C TYR A 193 -17.76 -5.89 -15.90
N ASP A 194 -18.19 -6.12 -17.15
CA ASP A 194 -19.43 -6.79 -17.45
C ASP A 194 -19.42 -8.26 -16.98
N ALA A 195 -20.61 -8.81 -16.78
CA ALA A 195 -20.78 -10.15 -16.20
C ALA A 195 -20.00 -11.25 -16.94
N ASP A 196 -19.94 -11.18 -18.27
CA ASP A 196 -19.26 -12.20 -19.10
C ASP A 196 -17.74 -12.21 -18.82
N PHE A 197 -17.11 -11.04 -18.66
CA PHE A 197 -15.69 -10.93 -18.33
C PHE A 197 -15.40 -11.35 -16.90
N SER A 198 -16.26 -10.96 -15.96
CA SER A 198 -16.13 -11.37 -14.56
C SER A 198 -16.30 -12.89 -14.41
N ALA A 199 -17.24 -13.48 -15.14
CA ALA A 199 -17.42 -14.94 -15.16
C ALA A 199 -16.23 -15.69 -15.80
N ALA A 200 -15.66 -15.14 -16.87
CA ALA A 200 -14.45 -15.70 -17.48
C ALA A 200 -13.26 -15.65 -16.54
N MET A 201 -13.10 -14.55 -15.78
CA MET A 201 -12.05 -14.43 -14.77
C MET A 201 -12.29 -15.39 -13.60
N ALA A 202 -13.49 -15.50 -13.09
CA ALA A 202 -13.83 -16.45 -12.03
C ALA A 202 -13.48 -17.88 -12.45
N LYS A 203 -13.89 -18.28 -13.66
CA LYS A 203 -13.53 -19.59 -14.19
C LYS A 203 -12.01 -19.77 -14.30
N ASN A 204 -11.27 -18.76 -14.76
CA ASN A 204 -9.83 -18.83 -14.86
C ASN A 204 -9.17 -19.05 -13.49
N LEU A 205 -9.65 -18.38 -12.46
CA LEU A 205 -9.16 -18.56 -11.06
C LEU A 205 -9.41 -19.99 -10.57
N GLU A 206 -10.61 -20.54 -10.80
CA GLU A 206 -10.94 -21.93 -10.44
C GLU A 206 -10.08 -22.94 -11.21
N ASP A 207 -9.89 -22.74 -12.52
CA ASP A 207 -9.06 -23.62 -13.37
C ASP A 207 -7.59 -23.65 -12.89
N HIS A 208 -7.14 -22.60 -12.18
CA HIS A 208 -5.82 -22.53 -11.53
C HIS A 208 -5.83 -22.96 -10.05
N GLY A 209 -6.93 -23.53 -9.57
CA GLY A 209 -7.01 -24.13 -8.22
C GLY A 209 -7.31 -23.14 -7.10
N ILE A 210 -7.74 -21.92 -7.40
CA ILE A 210 -8.19 -20.97 -6.40
C ILE A 210 -9.65 -21.26 -6.07
N ARG A 211 -9.95 -21.48 -4.79
CA ARG A 211 -11.30 -21.65 -4.30
C ARG A 211 -12.01 -20.29 -4.24
N LEU A 212 -13.20 -20.20 -4.83
CA LEU A 212 -14.04 -19.01 -4.79
C LEU A 212 -15.15 -19.15 -3.74
N ALA A 213 -15.33 -18.14 -2.92
CA ALA A 213 -16.39 -18.02 -1.92
C ALA A 213 -17.07 -16.64 -2.10
N PHE A 214 -17.84 -16.52 -3.17
CA PHE A 214 -18.58 -15.32 -3.52
C PHE A 214 -19.99 -15.31 -2.93
N GLY A 215 -20.58 -14.12 -2.74
CA GLY A 215 -21.83 -13.95 -2.00
C GLY A 215 -21.69 -14.17 -0.49
N GLU A 216 -20.45 -14.26 0.01
CA GLU A 216 -20.14 -14.62 1.39
C GLU A 216 -19.52 -13.44 2.16
N ALA A 217 -20.03 -13.20 3.37
CA ALA A 217 -19.52 -12.18 4.27
C ALA A 217 -18.72 -12.78 5.41
N VAL A 218 -17.45 -12.39 5.55
CA VAL A 218 -16.63 -12.76 6.71
C VAL A 218 -17.15 -12.00 7.94
N LYS A 219 -17.52 -12.72 9.00
CA LYS A 219 -18.10 -12.14 10.22
C LYS A 219 -17.08 -11.98 11.34
N GLU A 220 -16.15 -12.91 11.43
CA GLU A 220 -15.15 -12.95 12.51
C GLU A 220 -13.86 -13.61 12.02
N ILE A 221 -12.73 -13.09 12.50
CA ILE A 221 -11.41 -13.72 12.41
C ILE A 221 -10.90 -13.87 13.85
N ALA A 222 -10.51 -15.07 14.20
CA ALA A 222 -9.87 -15.40 15.49
C ALA A 222 -8.38 -15.66 15.28
N GLY A 223 -7.57 -15.30 16.27
CA GLY A 223 -6.14 -15.64 16.34
C GLY A 223 -5.90 -17.02 16.92
#